data_80da67fd15309871e53b8f6b4a9d33d4
#
_entry.id   80da67fd15309871e53b8f6b4a9d33d4
#
_cell.length_a   1.000
_cell.length_b   1.000
_cell.length_c   1.000
_cell.angle_alpha   90.00
_cell.angle_beta   90.00
_cell.angle_gamma   90.00
#
_symmetry.space_group_name_H-M   'P 1'
#
loop_
_entity.id
_entity.type
_entity.pdbx_description
1 polymer ?
#
loop_
_entity_poly.entity_id
_entity_poly.type
_entity_poly.pdbx_seq_one_letter_code
_entity_poly.pdbx_strand_id
1 'polypeptide(L)'
;ALIPIYLKDDGVREDRYRSIRTVLTIHNIEYQGRYDPYCLGDLFGLDRGWVDDGTLLLDGDLNLLKGAILTADAVNAVSPTYAQELKNPYFAHRMEGILTQCGYKLSGVLNGIDMKLYDPAADGRITANYTAEDLSGKAADKTALQNLMGLNEEPNTPIIAMVSRLVSHKGLDLLREVMGDIMELPAQFVVLGSGDAGYEEFFRRTAERYP
;
A
#
# COMPACT_ATOMS: atom_id res chain seq x y z
N ALA A 1 6.75 13.48 -0.51
CA ALA A 1 8.21 13.49 -0.46
C ALA A 1 8.80 14.91 -0.58
N LEU A 2 8.28 15.78 -1.45
CA LEU A 2 8.89 17.10 -1.71
C LEU A 2 8.81 18.10 -0.54
N ILE A 3 7.79 18.08 0.29
CA ILE A 3 7.60 19.07 1.36
C ILE A 3 8.81 19.18 2.30
N PRO A 4 9.39 18.09 2.85
CA PRO A 4 10.57 18.19 3.69
C PRO A 4 11.79 18.79 2.96
N ILE A 5 11.92 18.51 1.66
CA ILE A 5 12.99 19.04 0.82
C ILE A 5 12.84 20.56 0.67
N TYR A 6 11.66 21.04 0.23
CA TYR A 6 11.39 22.48 0.08
C TYR A 6 11.56 23.27 1.38
N LEU A 7 11.19 22.68 2.52
CA LEU A 7 11.38 23.33 3.82
C LEU A 7 12.85 23.41 4.25
N LYS A 8 13.75 22.69 3.59
CA LYS A 8 15.21 22.76 3.81
C LYS A 8 15.94 23.52 2.70
N ASP A 9 15.26 23.82 1.60
CA ASP A 9 15.83 24.58 0.49
C ASP A 9 15.93 26.07 0.85
N ASP A 10 17.14 26.60 0.90
CA ASP A 10 17.38 28.00 1.28
C ASP A 10 16.83 29.00 0.25
N GLY A 11 16.68 28.58 -1.03
CA GLY A 11 16.11 29.40 -2.09
C GLY A 11 14.58 29.56 -2.01
N VAL A 12 13.90 28.63 -1.34
CA VAL A 12 12.44 28.62 -1.18
C VAL A 12 12.04 28.98 0.26
N ARG A 13 12.94 28.80 1.22
CA ARG A 13 12.68 28.90 2.64
C ARG A 13 12.51 30.35 3.12
N GLU A 14 11.30 30.70 3.47
CA GLU A 14 11.02 31.93 4.21
C GLU A 14 11.22 31.73 5.72
N ASP A 15 11.61 32.79 6.44
CA ASP A 15 11.83 32.75 7.90
C ASP A 15 10.63 32.22 8.68
N ARG A 16 9.41 32.44 8.21
CA ARG A 16 8.18 31.92 8.82
C ARG A 16 8.07 30.40 8.84
N TYR A 17 8.82 29.70 7.98
CA TYR A 17 8.79 28.23 7.89
C TYR A 17 9.89 27.52 8.70
N ARG A 18 10.81 28.28 9.28
CA ARG A 18 11.98 27.71 10.02
C ARG A 18 11.60 26.86 11.22
N SER A 19 10.46 27.14 11.85
CA SER A 19 9.98 26.40 13.04
C SER A 19 9.17 25.14 12.69
N ILE A 20 8.83 24.92 11.41
CA ILE A 20 8.02 23.78 10.99
C ILE A 20 8.86 22.50 11.08
N ARG A 21 8.33 21.51 11.81
CA ARG A 21 8.88 20.16 11.88
C ARG A 21 8.12 19.26 10.91
N THR A 22 8.86 18.33 10.31
CA THR A 22 8.31 17.42 9.30
C THR A 22 8.38 15.98 9.77
N VAL A 23 7.29 15.25 9.54
CA VAL A 23 7.23 13.79 9.72
C VAL A 23 6.93 13.18 8.36
N LEU A 24 7.81 12.30 7.90
CA LEU A 24 7.62 11.53 6.68
C LEU A 24 7.08 10.14 7.02
N THR A 25 5.95 9.75 6.43
CA THR A 25 5.42 8.38 6.55
C THR A 25 5.72 7.58 5.29
N ILE A 26 6.39 6.43 5.44
CA ILE A 26 6.65 5.47 4.37
C ILE A 26 5.52 4.43 4.40
N HIS A 27 4.59 4.53 3.46
CA HIS A 27 3.51 3.55 3.27
C HIS A 27 3.98 2.34 2.43
N ASN A 28 4.77 2.60 1.40
CA ASN A 28 5.40 1.58 0.56
C ASN A 28 6.71 2.13 -0.01
N ILE A 29 7.82 1.47 0.30
CA ILE A 29 9.17 1.87 -0.11
C ILE A 29 9.40 1.74 -1.61
N GLU A 30 8.60 0.97 -2.32
CA GLU A 30 8.70 0.79 -3.78
C GLU A 30 8.41 2.10 -4.53
N TYR A 31 7.56 2.97 -3.99
CA TYR A 31 7.19 4.24 -4.61
C TYR A 31 8.14 5.37 -4.22
N GLN A 32 9.32 5.37 -4.82
CA GLN A 32 10.42 6.27 -4.47
C GLN A 32 10.38 7.64 -5.16
N GLY A 33 9.59 7.80 -6.22
CA GLY A 33 9.59 9.02 -7.02
C GLY A 33 10.93 9.19 -7.75
N ARG A 34 11.24 8.26 -8.67
CA ARG A 34 12.47 8.28 -9.47
C ARG A 34 12.25 9.02 -10.76
N TYR A 35 13.19 9.91 -11.10
CA TYR A 35 13.17 10.74 -12.30
C TYR A 35 14.60 10.94 -12.83
N ASP A 36 14.70 11.38 -14.09
CA ASP A 36 15.95 11.83 -14.65
C ASP A 36 16.46 13.08 -13.89
N PRO A 37 17.74 13.14 -13.48
CA PRO A 37 18.31 14.28 -12.78
C PRO A 37 18.17 15.62 -13.50
N TYR A 38 18.09 15.63 -14.83
CA TYR A 38 17.88 16.86 -15.61
C TYR A 38 16.50 17.50 -15.38
N CYS A 39 15.52 16.73 -14.88
CA CYS A 39 14.20 17.26 -14.58
C CYS A 39 14.12 18.10 -13.29
N LEU A 40 15.20 18.16 -12.48
CA LEU A 40 15.15 18.75 -11.14
C LEU A 40 14.66 20.21 -11.13
N GLY A 41 15.27 21.06 -11.97
CA GLY A 41 14.87 22.45 -12.06
C GLY A 41 13.49 22.63 -12.69
N ASP A 42 13.26 21.96 -13.82
CA ASP A 42 12.05 22.17 -14.64
C ASP A 42 10.77 21.65 -13.97
N LEU A 43 10.83 20.47 -13.35
CA LEU A 43 9.65 19.85 -12.73
C LEU A 43 9.48 20.23 -11.26
N PHE A 44 10.58 20.44 -10.54
CA PHE A 44 10.55 20.60 -9.09
C PHE A 44 11.01 21.97 -8.61
N GLY A 45 11.58 22.82 -9.49
CA GLY A 45 12.05 24.15 -9.12
C GLY A 45 13.18 24.15 -8.09
N LEU A 46 13.94 23.04 -7.97
CA LEU A 46 15.02 22.88 -7.03
C LEU A 46 16.38 23.15 -7.70
N ASP A 47 17.33 23.67 -6.91
CA ASP A 47 18.69 23.90 -7.36
C ASP A 47 19.45 22.60 -7.59
N ARG A 48 20.40 22.60 -8.54
CA ARG A 48 21.22 21.45 -8.88
C ARG A 48 22.09 20.94 -7.71
N GLY A 49 22.37 21.79 -6.74
CA GLY A 49 23.12 21.43 -5.53
C GLY A 49 22.57 20.18 -4.82
N TRP A 50 21.25 19.97 -4.87
CA TRP A 50 20.59 18.78 -4.31
C TRP A 50 20.96 17.46 -5.01
N VAL A 51 21.40 17.52 -6.25
CA VAL A 51 21.94 16.38 -7.00
C VAL A 51 23.44 16.26 -6.79
N ASP A 52 24.16 17.40 -6.86
CA ASP A 52 25.61 17.45 -6.81
C ASP A 52 26.18 17.01 -5.44
N ASP A 53 25.43 17.26 -4.34
CA ASP A 53 25.75 16.77 -2.98
C ASP A 53 25.27 15.33 -2.74
N GLY A 54 24.52 14.76 -3.69
CA GLY A 54 24.00 13.40 -3.64
C GLY A 54 22.74 13.22 -2.81
N THR A 55 22.16 14.27 -2.20
CA THR A 55 20.96 14.16 -1.34
C THR A 55 19.77 13.59 -2.11
N LEU A 56 19.56 14.02 -3.36
CA LEU A 56 18.49 13.52 -4.22
C LEU A 56 18.93 12.45 -5.22
N LEU A 57 20.20 12.03 -5.23
CA LEU A 57 20.72 11.10 -6.23
C LEU A 57 20.85 9.69 -5.66
N LEU A 58 20.23 8.69 -6.30
CA LEU A 58 20.37 7.27 -5.99
C LEU A 58 20.47 6.46 -7.29
N ASP A 59 21.58 5.75 -7.46
CA ASP A 59 21.85 4.90 -8.64
C ASP A 59 21.75 5.64 -9.99
N GLY A 60 22.12 6.92 -10.01
CA GLY A 60 22.07 7.75 -11.20
C GLY A 60 20.76 8.49 -11.46
N ASP A 61 19.70 8.16 -10.74
CA ASP A 61 18.39 8.83 -10.84
C ASP A 61 18.14 9.79 -9.67
N LEU A 62 17.31 10.79 -9.89
CA LEU A 62 16.64 11.49 -8.80
C LEU A 62 15.84 10.49 -7.98
N ASN A 63 15.90 10.63 -6.66
CA ASN A 63 15.09 9.83 -5.75
C ASN A 63 14.47 10.74 -4.69
N LEU A 64 13.22 11.11 -4.90
CA LEU A 64 12.52 12.05 -4.03
C LEU A 64 12.29 11.49 -2.62
N LEU A 65 12.09 10.18 -2.50
CA LEU A 65 11.93 9.55 -1.19
C LEU A 65 13.23 9.58 -0.39
N LYS A 66 14.38 9.34 -1.03
CA LYS A 66 15.70 9.50 -0.40
C LYS A 66 15.86 10.90 0.17
N GLY A 67 15.64 11.93 -0.66
CA GLY A 67 15.73 13.31 -0.22
C GLY A 67 14.80 13.61 0.95
N ALA A 68 13.55 13.13 0.88
CA ALA A 68 12.59 13.31 1.97
C ALA A 68 13.02 12.62 3.27
N ILE A 69 13.57 11.40 3.20
CA ILE A 69 14.11 10.69 4.37
C ILE A 69 15.27 11.48 4.99
N LEU A 70 16.18 11.99 4.18
CA LEU A 70 17.35 12.74 4.67
C LEU A 70 16.95 14.07 5.31
N THR A 71 15.98 14.79 4.74
CA THR A 71 15.58 16.14 5.14
C THR A 71 14.49 16.20 6.22
N ALA A 72 13.64 15.18 6.34
CA ALA A 72 12.59 15.15 7.37
C ALA A 72 13.18 15.10 8.80
N ASP A 73 12.48 15.72 9.75
CA ASP A 73 12.88 15.71 11.18
C ASP A 73 12.61 14.32 11.80
N ALA A 74 11.54 13.64 11.39
CA ALA A 74 11.23 12.27 11.79
C ALA A 74 10.71 11.47 10.60
N VAL A 75 10.92 10.15 10.63
CA VAL A 75 10.45 9.20 9.61
C VAL A 75 9.72 8.07 10.32
N ASN A 76 8.57 7.69 9.80
CA ASN A 76 7.91 6.49 10.27
C ASN A 76 7.47 5.58 9.11
N ALA A 77 7.48 4.28 9.37
CA ALA A 77 6.86 3.26 8.53
C ALA A 77 5.53 2.82 9.13
N VAL A 78 4.70 2.14 8.34
CA VAL A 78 3.34 1.74 8.74
C VAL A 78 3.27 0.49 9.62
N SER A 79 4.40 0.01 10.13
CA SER A 79 4.49 -0.93 11.26
C SER A 79 5.88 -0.92 11.90
N PRO A 80 6.02 -1.30 13.18
CA PRO A 80 7.33 -1.48 13.83
C PRO A 80 8.19 -2.54 13.13
N THR A 81 7.59 -3.66 12.71
CA THR A 81 8.27 -4.72 11.96
C THR A 81 8.77 -4.19 10.62
N TYR A 82 7.92 -3.49 9.87
CA TYR A 82 8.29 -2.93 8.59
C TYR A 82 9.43 -1.91 8.71
N ALA A 83 9.46 -1.10 9.76
CA ALA A 83 10.58 -0.20 10.03
C ALA A 83 11.93 -0.92 10.22
N GLN A 84 11.93 -2.17 10.72
CA GLN A 84 13.13 -3.00 10.79
C GLN A 84 13.44 -3.68 9.45
N GLU A 85 12.43 -4.19 8.77
CA GLU A 85 12.56 -4.82 7.45
C GLU A 85 13.18 -3.85 6.43
N LEU A 86 12.81 -2.58 6.47
CA LEU A 86 13.35 -1.52 5.61
C LEU A 86 14.86 -1.27 5.75
N LYS A 87 15.52 -1.84 6.79
CA LYS A 87 16.98 -1.84 6.93
C LYS A 87 17.65 -3.05 6.27
N ASN A 88 16.86 -4.01 5.77
CA ASN A 88 17.34 -5.21 5.11
C ASN A 88 17.30 -5.03 3.59
N PRO A 89 18.39 -5.34 2.84
CA PRO A 89 18.43 -5.19 1.38
C PRO A 89 17.28 -5.86 0.63
N TYR A 90 16.77 -6.99 1.14
CA TYR A 90 15.68 -7.72 0.52
C TYR A 90 14.38 -6.91 0.44
N PHE A 91 14.09 -6.07 1.46
CA PHE A 91 12.85 -5.31 1.55
C PHE A 91 13.00 -3.82 1.19
N ALA A 92 14.22 -3.30 1.20
CA ALA A 92 14.48 -1.87 1.18
C ALA A 92 14.52 -1.24 -0.23
N HIS A 93 14.45 -2.03 -1.30
CA HIS A 93 14.54 -1.54 -2.67
C HIS A 93 15.72 -0.56 -2.87
N ARG A 94 16.93 -0.95 -2.38
CA ARG A 94 18.20 -0.20 -2.42
C ARG A 94 18.27 1.03 -1.49
N MET A 95 17.32 1.16 -0.56
CA MET A 95 17.30 2.26 0.42
C MET A 95 17.85 1.85 1.79
N GLU A 96 18.32 0.59 1.97
CA GLU A 96 18.77 0.04 3.25
C GLU A 96 19.88 0.83 3.93
N GLY A 97 20.85 1.30 3.15
CA GLY A 97 21.96 2.10 3.68
C GLY A 97 21.47 3.43 4.25
N ILE A 98 20.58 4.11 3.53
CA ILE A 98 20.00 5.39 3.93
C ILE A 98 19.11 5.21 5.18
N LEU A 99 18.26 4.18 5.19
CA LEU A 99 17.35 3.89 6.30
C LEU A 99 18.10 3.40 7.55
N THR A 100 19.24 2.71 7.38
CA THR A 100 20.12 2.35 8.47
C THR A 100 20.80 3.58 9.05
N GLN A 101 21.36 4.45 8.21
CA GLN A 101 21.95 5.72 8.62
C GLN A 101 20.97 6.62 9.36
N CYS A 102 19.72 6.69 8.87
CA CYS A 102 18.63 7.45 9.45
C CYS A 102 17.85 6.70 10.54
N GLY A 103 18.36 5.56 11.01
CA GLY A 103 17.67 4.69 11.97
C GLY A 103 17.34 5.36 13.30
N TYR A 104 18.08 6.41 13.69
CA TYR A 104 17.82 7.19 14.90
C TYR A 104 16.50 7.99 14.86
N LYS A 105 15.98 8.30 13.68
CA LYS A 105 14.70 9.01 13.47
C LYS A 105 13.63 8.17 12.79
N LEU A 106 13.90 6.87 12.54
CA LEU A 106 12.97 5.92 11.94
C LEU A 106 12.22 5.16 13.03
N SER A 107 10.90 5.20 12.96
CA SER A 107 9.98 4.47 13.85
C SER A 107 8.94 3.70 13.04
N GLY A 108 8.13 2.89 13.69
CA GLY A 108 7.00 2.21 13.07
C GLY A 108 5.71 2.49 13.83
N VAL A 109 4.66 2.88 13.10
CA VAL A 109 3.33 3.17 13.65
C VAL A 109 2.29 2.39 12.83
N LEU A 110 1.51 1.55 13.48
CA LEU A 110 0.44 0.79 12.80
C LEU A 110 -0.66 1.71 12.31
N ASN A 111 -1.19 1.41 11.12
CA ASN A 111 -2.40 2.08 10.64
C ASN A 111 -3.58 1.77 11.56
N GLY A 112 -4.42 2.77 11.78
CA GLY A 112 -5.68 2.60 12.49
C GLY A 112 -6.80 2.09 11.58
N ILE A 113 -7.88 1.64 12.21
CA ILE A 113 -9.15 1.31 11.57
C ILE A 113 -10.21 2.25 12.14
N ASP A 114 -11.08 2.78 11.29
CA ASP A 114 -12.26 3.53 11.75
C ASP A 114 -13.30 2.55 12.33
N MET A 115 -13.26 2.41 13.65
CA MET A 115 -14.12 1.48 14.40
C MET A 115 -15.60 1.83 14.36
N LYS A 116 -15.97 3.06 13.97
CA LYS A 116 -17.37 3.45 13.78
C LYS A 116 -17.86 3.11 12.37
N LEU A 117 -17.00 3.37 11.37
CA LEU A 117 -17.33 3.09 9.96
C LEU A 117 -17.40 1.58 9.67
N TYR A 118 -16.55 0.79 10.33
CA TYR A 118 -16.44 -0.66 10.12
C TYR A 118 -17.02 -1.48 11.27
N ASP A 119 -18.02 -0.93 11.97
CA ASP A 119 -18.75 -1.66 13.01
C ASP A 119 -19.90 -2.46 12.39
N PRO A 120 -19.83 -3.79 12.29
CA PRO A 120 -20.88 -4.60 11.70
C PRO A 120 -22.18 -4.57 12.52
N ALA A 121 -22.13 -4.18 13.79
CA ALA A 121 -23.32 -4.04 14.61
C ALA A 121 -24.18 -2.83 14.23
N ALA A 122 -23.58 -1.82 13.57
CA ALA A 122 -24.24 -0.56 13.22
C ALA A 122 -24.09 -0.18 11.73
N ASP A 123 -23.41 -0.99 10.90
CA ASP A 123 -23.19 -0.69 9.49
C ASP A 123 -24.49 -0.86 8.68
N GLY A 124 -25.04 0.24 8.19
CA GLY A 124 -26.24 0.22 7.36
C GLY A 124 -26.02 -0.21 5.90
N ARG A 125 -24.79 -0.54 5.50
CA ARG A 125 -24.43 -0.98 4.14
C ARG A 125 -24.55 -2.50 3.96
N ILE A 126 -24.51 -3.27 5.07
CA ILE A 126 -24.69 -4.72 5.05
C ILE A 126 -26.18 -5.07 5.18
N THR A 127 -26.57 -6.24 4.71
CA THR A 127 -27.98 -6.69 4.67
C THR A 127 -28.54 -6.93 6.07
N ALA A 128 -27.72 -7.51 6.95
CA ALA A 128 -28.07 -7.75 8.35
C ALA A 128 -26.89 -7.46 9.26
N ASN A 129 -27.13 -6.78 10.36
CA ASN A 129 -26.11 -6.50 11.35
C ASN A 129 -25.76 -7.75 12.17
N TYR A 130 -24.51 -7.82 12.64
CA TYR A 130 -24.03 -8.91 13.49
C TYR A 130 -22.96 -8.42 14.48
N THR A 131 -22.72 -9.19 15.52
CA THR A 131 -21.66 -8.93 16.51
C THR A 131 -20.76 -10.17 16.65
N ALA A 132 -19.71 -10.07 17.46
CA ALA A 132 -18.87 -11.22 17.78
C ALA A 132 -19.61 -12.31 18.56
N GLU A 133 -20.62 -11.93 19.34
CA GLU A 133 -21.45 -12.80 20.16
C GLU A 133 -22.65 -13.38 19.39
N ASP A 134 -23.11 -12.68 18.34
CA ASP A 134 -24.22 -13.12 17.49
C ASP A 134 -23.88 -12.93 16.00
N LEU A 135 -23.53 -14.03 15.35
CA LEU A 135 -23.18 -14.10 13.94
C LEU A 135 -24.38 -14.43 13.02
N SER A 136 -25.60 -14.48 13.53
CA SER A 136 -26.79 -14.89 12.74
C SER A 136 -27.00 -14.02 11.49
N GLY A 137 -26.71 -12.71 11.57
CA GLY A 137 -26.78 -11.78 10.45
C GLY A 137 -25.88 -12.15 9.26
N LYS A 138 -24.73 -12.82 9.50
CA LYS A 138 -23.81 -13.20 8.42
C LYS A 138 -24.41 -14.18 7.41
N ALA A 139 -25.40 -14.96 7.77
CA ALA A 139 -26.09 -15.84 6.83
C ALA A 139 -26.87 -15.04 5.77
N ALA A 140 -27.57 -13.98 6.20
CA ALA A 140 -28.27 -13.08 5.28
C ALA A 140 -27.29 -12.29 4.41
N ASP A 141 -26.19 -11.81 4.97
CA ASP A 141 -25.13 -11.12 4.20
C ASP A 141 -24.48 -12.04 3.15
N LYS A 142 -24.26 -13.31 3.51
CA LYS A 142 -23.74 -14.30 2.56
C LYS A 142 -24.68 -14.52 1.39
N THR A 143 -25.97 -14.75 1.66
CA THR A 143 -27.00 -14.89 0.62
C THR A 143 -27.08 -13.65 -0.26
N ALA A 144 -27.04 -12.46 0.33
CA ALA A 144 -27.04 -11.21 -0.43
C ALA A 144 -25.79 -11.07 -1.32
N LEU A 145 -24.62 -11.47 -0.85
CA LEU A 145 -23.39 -11.48 -1.64
C LEU A 145 -23.45 -12.51 -2.79
N GLN A 146 -23.97 -13.71 -2.52
CA GLN A 146 -24.16 -14.74 -3.54
C GLN A 146 -25.07 -14.22 -4.67
N ASN A 147 -26.19 -13.61 -4.33
CA ASN A 147 -27.11 -13.01 -5.28
C ASN A 147 -26.48 -11.86 -6.08
N LEU A 148 -25.75 -10.96 -5.39
CA LEU A 148 -25.05 -9.84 -6.02
C LEU A 148 -24.02 -10.31 -7.06
N MET A 149 -23.35 -11.42 -6.78
CA MET A 149 -22.29 -11.97 -7.62
C MET A 149 -22.79 -12.99 -8.65
N GLY A 150 -24.10 -13.32 -8.66
CA GLY A 150 -24.68 -14.31 -9.54
C GLY A 150 -24.29 -15.75 -9.20
N LEU A 151 -23.88 -16.00 -7.97
CA LEU A 151 -23.52 -17.33 -7.47
C LEU A 151 -24.76 -18.09 -6.99
N ASN A 152 -24.69 -19.42 -6.96
CA ASN A 152 -25.72 -20.24 -6.36
C ASN A 152 -25.86 -19.96 -4.85
N GLU A 153 -27.08 -19.89 -4.36
CA GLU A 153 -27.35 -19.79 -2.91
C GLU A 153 -27.06 -21.13 -2.23
N GLU A 154 -25.90 -21.23 -1.63
CA GLU A 154 -25.40 -22.43 -0.97
C GLU A 154 -25.02 -22.11 0.48
N PRO A 155 -25.91 -22.35 1.46
CA PRO A 155 -25.69 -21.92 2.83
C PRO A 155 -24.46 -22.56 3.49
N ASN A 156 -24.10 -23.78 3.11
CA ASN A 156 -22.99 -24.53 3.69
C ASN A 156 -21.67 -24.43 2.91
N THR A 157 -21.69 -23.90 1.68
CA THR A 157 -20.50 -23.73 0.84
C THR A 157 -19.77 -22.45 1.24
N PRO A 158 -18.51 -22.49 1.67
CA PRO A 158 -17.80 -21.27 2.04
C PRO A 158 -17.54 -20.37 0.85
N ILE A 159 -17.52 -19.05 1.08
CA ILE A 159 -17.03 -18.07 0.12
C ILE A 159 -15.61 -17.68 0.49
N ILE A 160 -14.68 -17.85 -0.42
CA ILE A 160 -13.31 -17.34 -0.35
C ILE A 160 -13.29 -16.02 -1.11
N ALA A 161 -13.04 -14.91 -0.42
CA ALA A 161 -13.03 -13.59 -1.05
C ALA A 161 -11.65 -12.95 -1.02
N MET A 162 -11.27 -12.32 -2.13
CA MET A 162 -10.09 -11.47 -2.22
C MET A 162 -10.50 -10.07 -2.64
N VAL A 163 -10.20 -9.08 -1.78
CA VAL A 163 -10.39 -7.65 -2.07
C VAL A 163 -9.04 -6.96 -2.02
N SER A 164 -8.45 -6.65 -3.19
CA SER A 164 -7.10 -6.10 -3.25
C SER A 164 -6.82 -5.43 -4.60
N ARG A 165 -5.75 -4.61 -4.66
CA ARG A 165 -5.14 -4.26 -5.95
C ARG A 165 -4.56 -5.52 -6.60
N LEU A 166 -4.77 -5.67 -7.91
CA LEU A 166 -4.29 -6.82 -8.68
C LEU A 166 -2.87 -6.57 -9.19
N VAL A 167 -1.90 -6.66 -8.28
CA VAL A 167 -0.46 -6.41 -8.54
C VAL A 167 0.41 -7.51 -7.92
N SER A 168 1.61 -7.72 -8.46
CA SER A 168 2.48 -8.85 -8.13
C SER A 168 2.81 -8.98 -6.66
N HIS A 169 3.09 -7.87 -5.96
CA HIS A 169 3.44 -7.89 -4.53
C HIS A 169 2.27 -8.28 -3.59
N LYS A 170 1.08 -8.57 -4.14
CA LYS A 170 -0.04 -9.18 -3.41
C LYS A 170 -0.03 -10.71 -3.46
N GLY A 171 1.01 -11.32 -4.04
CA GLY A 171 1.15 -12.77 -4.15
C GLY A 171 0.23 -13.40 -5.21
N LEU A 172 -0.21 -12.63 -6.20
CA LEU A 172 -1.13 -13.11 -7.24
C LEU A 172 -0.49 -14.12 -8.18
N ASP A 173 0.82 -14.09 -8.32
CA ASP A 173 1.62 -15.11 -9.01
C ASP A 173 1.47 -16.48 -8.32
N LEU A 174 1.56 -16.52 -7.00
CA LEU A 174 1.33 -17.75 -6.23
C LEU A 174 -0.11 -18.25 -6.39
N LEU A 175 -1.08 -17.34 -6.34
CA LEU A 175 -2.48 -17.69 -6.53
C LEU A 175 -2.75 -18.26 -7.94
N ARG A 176 -2.10 -17.71 -8.97
CA ARG A 176 -2.17 -18.23 -10.34
C ARG A 176 -1.73 -19.67 -10.46
N GLU A 177 -0.63 -20.02 -9.80
CA GLU A 177 -0.07 -21.39 -9.84
C GLU A 177 -1.02 -22.44 -9.24
N VAL A 178 -1.76 -22.07 -8.18
CA VAL A 178 -2.64 -22.99 -7.44
C VAL A 178 -4.13 -22.79 -7.74
N MET A 179 -4.48 -21.91 -8.67
CA MET A 179 -5.89 -21.58 -8.93
C MET A 179 -6.70 -22.80 -9.38
N GLY A 180 -6.10 -23.69 -10.18
CA GLY A 180 -6.76 -24.93 -10.60
C GLY A 180 -7.19 -25.80 -9.41
N ASP A 181 -6.30 -25.97 -8.44
CA ASP A 181 -6.55 -26.76 -7.22
C ASP A 181 -7.60 -26.07 -6.32
N ILE A 182 -7.57 -24.74 -6.28
CA ILE A 182 -8.58 -23.96 -5.53
C ILE A 182 -9.97 -24.15 -6.11
N MET A 183 -10.10 -24.18 -7.44
CA MET A 183 -11.38 -24.37 -8.12
C MET A 183 -11.97 -25.79 -7.97
N GLU A 184 -11.18 -26.76 -7.51
CA GLU A 184 -11.65 -28.11 -7.16
C GLU A 184 -12.22 -28.19 -5.73
N LEU A 185 -12.02 -27.15 -4.92
CA LEU A 185 -12.56 -27.11 -3.56
C LEU A 185 -14.08 -26.87 -3.57
N PRO A 186 -14.82 -27.44 -2.60
CA PRO A 186 -16.25 -27.15 -2.45
C PRO A 186 -16.45 -25.76 -1.84
N ALA A 187 -16.09 -24.72 -2.60
CA ALA A 187 -16.11 -23.33 -2.19
C ALA A 187 -16.47 -22.43 -3.37
N GLN A 188 -17.02 -21.27 -3.09
CA GLN A 188 -17.22 -20.19 -4.05
C GLN A 188 -16.07 -19.19 -3.93
N PHE A 189 -15.60 -18.63 -5.04
CA PHE A 189 -14.46 -17.71 -5.04
C PHE A 189 -14.86 -16.35 -5.63
N VAL A 190 -14.63 -15.27 -4.88
CA VAL A 190 -14.98 -13.90 -5.28
C VAL A 190 -13.73 -13.02 -5.28
N VAL A 191 -13.52 -12.31 -6.38
CA VAL A 191 -12.40 -11.36 -6.51
C VAL A 191 -12.93 -9.97 -6.81
N LEU A 192 -12.56 -9.01 -6.00
CA LEU A 192 -12.81 -7.58 -6.21
C LEU A 192 -11.48 -6.83 -6.25
N GLY A 193 -11.17 -6.23 -7.39
CA GLY A 193 -9.95 -5.42 -7.53
C GLY A 193 -9.68 -5.01 -8.96
N SER A 194 -8.69 -4.12 -9.10
CA SER A 194 -8.13 -3.71 -10.38
C SER A 194 -6.62 -3.57 -10.27
N GLY A 195 -5.90 -3.59 -11.39
CA GLY A 195 -4.44 -3.46 -11.39
C GLY A 195 -3.81 -3.82 -12.72
N ASP A 196 -2.86 -4.75 -12.72
CA ASP A 196 -2.17 -5.18 -13.93
C ASP A 196 -3.13 -5.97 -14.83
N ALA A 197 -3.20 -5.58 -16.09
CA ALA A 197 -4.11 -6.17 -17.08
C ALA A 197 -3.98 -7.71 -17.20
N GLY A 198 -2.76 -8.25 -16.98
CA GLY A 198 -2.52 -9.69 -17.00
C GLY A 198 -3.22 -10.44 -15.86
N TYR A 199 -3.32 -9.85 -14.67
CA TYR A 199 -4.07 -10.45 -13.55
C TYR A 199 -5.58 -10.26 -13.72
N GLU A 200 -6.02 -9.09 -14.19
CA GLU A 200 -7.44 -8.86 -14.47
C GLU A 200 -7.97 -9.86 -15.50
N GLU A 201 -7.24 -10.05 -16.60
CA GLU A 201 -7.61 -11.01 -17.63
C GLU A 201 -7.57 -12.45 -17.13
N PHE A 202 -6.58 -12.81 -16.32
CA PHE A 202 -6.49 -14.14 -15.71
C PHE A 202 -7.76 -14.46 -14.89
N PHE A 203 -8.18 -13.55 -14.00
CA PHE A 203 -9.37 -13.79 -13.18
C PHE A 203 -10.66 -13.79 -14.01
N ARG A 204 -10.78 -12.96 -15.04
CA ARG A 204 -11.92 -12.98 -15.97
C ARG A 204 -12.06 -14.35 -16.65
N ARG A 205 -10.96 -14.86 -17.21
CA ARG A 205 -10.95 -16.19 -17.85
C ARG A 205 -11.22 -17.32 -16.86
N THR A 206 -10.75 -17.17 -15.63
CA THR A 206 -11.03 -18.16 -14.60
C THR A 206 -12.52 -18.19 -14.26
N ALA A 207 -13.17 -17.04 -14.14
CA ALA A 207 -14.61 -16.96 -13.90
C ALA A 207 -15.44 -17.51 -15.08
N GLU A 208 -15.00 -17.31 -16.33
CA GLU A 208 -15.65 -17.91 -17.51
C GLU A 208 -15.53 -19.44 -17.53
N ARG A 209 -14.41 -19.98 -17.05
CA ARG A 209 -14.14 -21.42 -17.04
C ARG A 209 -14.83 -22.15 -15.89
N TYR A 210 -15.02 -21.47 -14.76
CA TYR A 210 -15.60 -22.00 -13.51
C TYR A 210 -16.75 -21.07 -13.06
N PRO A 211 -17.90 -21.13 -13.76
CA PRO A 211 -19.05 -20.24 -13.50
C PRO A 211 -19.73 -20.51 -12.15
#